data_8a6bca7b1b28e39dbc52e40c2a768876
#
_entry.id   8a6bca7b1b28e39dbc52e40c2a768876
#
_cell.length_a   1.000
_cell.length_b   1.000
_cell.length_c   1.000
_cell.angle_alpha   90.00
_cell.angle_beta   90.00
_cell.angle_gamma   90.00
#
_symmetry.space_group_name_H-M   'P 1'
#
loop_
_entity.id
_entity.type
_entity.pdbx_description
1 polymer ?
#
loop_
_entity_poly.entity_id
_entity_poly.type
_entity_poly.pdbx_seq_one_letter_code
_entity_poly.pdbx_strand_id
1 'polypeptide(L)'
;TSSLVGSEMCIRDSVGAPNILEKVIEQVEDVCLRMGYDVVDGPEVEEDKYNFELLNIPKGHPARDAQDTFYIQDDEILLRSQTSPVQVRTMMKYNGTEPVRMICPGKTYRRDDDDATHSHQFMQIEGLLVDKDISLSDLKGTVDEIVKELFGSSVETRFRPSYYQFTEPSVEVDISCFNCHGKGCSLCKNTGWITVAGAGMVHPNVLRNCGYDPAVWSGFAFGFGAERLAMLKYDIDDIRTFYLNDLRVVKPFDRKEGQHD
;
A
#
# COMPACT_ATOMS: atom_id res chain seq x y z
N THR A 1 -31.53 31.20 -7.68
CA THR A 1 -30.40 30.72 -6.81
C THR A 1 -30.17 29.22 -6.85
N SER A 2 -30.80 28.50 -7.75
CA SER A 2 -30.66 27.02 -7.85
C SER A 2 -29.87 26.54 -9.07
N SER A 3 -29.24 27.43 -9.83
CA SER A 3 -28.60 27.06 -11.11
C SER A 3 -27.09 26.71 -10.97
N LEU A 4 -26.45 27.00 -9.85
CA LEU A 4 -25.01 26.78 -9.68
C LEU A 4 -24.69 25.34 -9.25
N VAL A 5 -25.57 24.68 -8.50
CA VAL A 5 -25.36 23.31 -8.05
C VAL A 5 -25.42 22.31 -9.20
N GLY A 6 -26.27 22.55 -10.20
CA GLY A 6 -26.38 21.70 -11.38
C GLY A 6 -25.16 21.79 -12.33
N SER A 7 -24.49 22.96 -12.38
CA SER A 7 -23.34 23.14 -13.27
C SER A 7 -22.04 22.49 -12.75
N GLU A 8 -21.87 22.42 -11.45
CA GLU A 8 -20.70 21.75 -10.87
C GLU A 8 -20.78 20.23 -11.01
N MET A 9 -21.96 19.63 -10.91
CA MET A 9 -22.14 18.22 -11.20
C MET A 9 -21.87 17.88 -12.66
N CYS A 10 -22.28 18.73 -13.60
CA CYS A 10 -22.01 18.51 -15.03
C CYS A 10 -20.54 18.60 -15.41
N ILE A 11 -19.72 19.35 -14.66
CA ILE A 11 -18.28 19.49 -14.94
C ILE A 11 -17.52 18.23 -14.51
N ARG A 12 -17.97 17.51 -13.51
CA ARG A 12 -17.33 16.25 -13.04
C ARG A 12 -17.55 15.06 -13.96
N ASP A 13 -18.60 15.07 -14.75
CA ASP A 13 -19.01 13.93 -15.57
C ASP A 13 -18.41 13.92 -16.98
N SER A 14 -17.64 14.93 -17.37
CA SER A 14 -17.46 15.17 -18.79
C SER A 14 -16.05 15.04 -19.35
N VAL A 15 -14.99 14.81 -18.58
CA VAL A 15 -13.64 14.85 -19.18
C VAL A 15 -12.68 13.82 -18.63
N GLY A 16 -12.36 12.81 -19.45
CA GLY A 16 -11.19 11.97 -19.37
C GLY A 16 -11.39 10.65 -18.63
N ALA A 17 -10.55 9.67 -19.00
CA ALA A 17 -10.42 8.40 -18.31
C ALA A 17 -9.54 8.60 -17.08
N PRO A 18 -9.91 8.10 -15.88
CA PRO A 18 -9.02 8.09 -14.73
C PRO A 18 -7.81 7.19 -15.02
N ASN A 19 -6.67 7.54 -14.43
CA ASN A 19 -5.51 6.66 -14.45
C ASN A 19 -5.88 5.32 -13.77
N ILE A 20 -5.38 4.22 -14.31
CA ILE A 20 -5.68 2.87 -13.81
C ILE A 20 -5.19 2.70 -12.37
N LEU A 21 -4.04 3.29 -12.02
CA LEU A 21 -3.52 3.27 -10.66
C LEU A 21 -4.43 4.01 -9.69
N GLU A 22 -4.93 5.19 -10.08
CA GLU A 22 -5.87 5.97 -9.26
C GLU A 22 -7.13 5.16 -8.96
N LYS A 23 -7.68 4.44 -9.94
CA LYS A 23 -8.85 3.56 -9.74
C LYS A 23 -8.59 2.48 -8.69
N VAL A 24 -7.42 1.85 -8.70
CA VAL A 24 -7.07 0.81 -7.71
C VAL A 24 -6.86 1.43 -6.35
N ILE A 25 -6.20 2.59 -6.28
CA ILE A 25 -5.98 3.32 -5.04
C ILE A 25 -7.31 3.73 -4.43
N GLU A 26 -8.20 4.39 -5.20
CA GLU A 26 -9.55 4.77 -4.76
C GLU A 26 -10.34 3.57 -4.21
N GLN A 27 -10.28 2.41 -4.86
CA GLN A 27 -10.96 1.21 -4.37
C GLN A 27 -10.43 0.73 -3.01
N VAL A 28 -9.10 0.76 -2.81
CA VAL A 28 -8.51 0.39 -1.52
C VAL A 28 -8.85 1.43 -0.46
N GLU A 29 -8.80 2.73 -0.81
CA GLU A 29 -9.21 3.82 0.08
C GLU A 29 -10.65 3.66 0.54
N ASP A 30 -11.58 3.41 -0.38
CA ASP A 30 -13.01 3.24 -0.08
C ASP A 30 -13.26 2.08 0.90
N VAL A 31 -12.59 0.94 0.70
CA VAL A 31 -12.66 -0.19 1.65
C VAL A 31 -12.14 0.22 3.01
N CYS A 32 -10.97 0.83 3.07
CA CYS A 32 -10.35 1.24 4.31
C CYS A 32 -11.15 2.31 5.04
N LEU A 33 -11.71 3.31 4.33
CA LEU A 33 -12.59 4.31 4.89
C LEU A 33 -13.86 3.68 5.52
N ARG A 34 -14.46 2.68 4.86
CA ARG A 34 -15.59 1.92 5.44
C ARG A 34 -15.21 1.15 6.71
N MET A 35 -13.94 0.74 6.84
CA MET A 35 -13.40 0.11 8.06
C MET A 35 -12.94 1.13 9.12
N GLY A 36 -13.11 2.43 8.87
CA GLY A 36 -12.75 3.50 9.81
C GLY A 36 -11.27 3.90 9.79
N TYR A 37 -10.59 3.69 8.67
CA TYR A 37 -9.23 4.20 8.46
C TYR A 37 -9.28 5.62 7.92
N ASP A 38 -8.32 6.45 8.32
CA ASP A 38 -8.06 7.76 7.74
C ASP A 38 -7.07 7.63 6.58
N VAL A 39 -7.29 8.36 5.49
CA VAL A 39 -6.30 8.51 4.43
C VAL A 39 -5.35 9.63 4.81
N VAL A 40 -4.06 9.32 4.93
CA VAL A 40 -3.03 10.26 5.40
C VAL A 40 -1.93 10.38 4.35
N ASP A 41 -1.47 11.59 4.12
CA ASP A 41 -0.35 11.89 3.24
C ASP A 41 0.90 12.34 4.03
N GLY A 42 2.07 12.29 3.37
CA GLY A 42 3.33 12.73 3.93
C GLY A 42 4.40 13.03 2.86
N PRO A 43 5.54 13.60 3.26
CA PRO A 43 6.56 14.06 2.34
C PRO A 43 7.21 12.91 1.56
N GLU A 44 7.47 13.13 0.26
CA GLU A 44 8.26 12.21 -0.58
C GLU A 44 9.76 12.36 -0.34
N VAL A 45 10.21 13.59 -0.05
CA VAL A 45 11.57 13.88 0.44
C VAL A 45 11.57 13.73 1.95
N GLU A 46 12.30 12.74 2.45
CA GLU A 46 12.19 12.31 3.83
C GLU A 46 13.55 12.27 4.53
N GLU A 47 13.54 12.37 5.85
CA GLU A 47 14.71 12.13 6.67
C GLU A 47 14.97 10.63 6.84
N ASP A 48 16.23 10.21 6.78
CA ASP A 48 16.68 8.84 7.02
C ASP A 48 16.13 8.27 8.34
N LYS A 49 16.04 9.11 9.36
CA LYS A 49 15.48 8.76 10.67
C LYS A 49 14.06 8.17 10.58
N TYR A 50 13.17 8.78 9.79
CA TYR A 50 11.80 8.30 9.64
C TYR A 50 11.70 7.11 8.69
N ASN A 51 12.56 7.09 7.65
CA ASN A 51 12.52 6.03 6.65
C ASN A 51 13.15 4.72 7.16
N PHE A 52 14.05 4.79 8.17
CA PHE A 52 14.80 3.63 8.66
C PHE A 52 14.90 3.52 10.18
N GLU A 53 15.50 4.49 10.88
CA GLU A 53 15.86 4.33 12.30
C GLU A 53 14.64 4.05 13.19
N LEU A 54 13.61 4.86 13.06
CA LEU A 54 12.36 4.72 13.84
C LEU A 54 11.58 3.44 13.47
N LEU A 55 11.83 2.90 12.28
CA LEU A 55 11.30 1.61 11.80
C LEU A 55 12.18 0.41 12.20
N ASN A 56 13.00 0.56 13.24
CA ASN A 56 13.87 -0.51 13.77
C ASN A 56 14.98 -0.95 12.78
N ILE A 57 15.42 -0.06 11.89
CA ILE A 57 16.54 -0.25 10.97
C ILE A 57 17.64 0.77 11.28
N PRO A 58 18.50 0.51 12.29
CA PRO A 58 19.54 1.44 12.71
C PRO A 58 20.63 1.62 11.64
N LYS A 59 21.43 2.70 11.78
CA LYS A 59 22.59 2.95 10.91
C LYS A 59 23.53 1.75 10.92
N GLY A 60 24.02 1.36 9.73
CA GLY A 60 24.89 0.19 9.55
C GLY A 60 24.16 -1.17 9.54
N HIS A 61 22.83 -1.19 9.58
CA HIS A 61 22.09 -2.44 9.46
C HIS A 61 22.13 -2.95 8.00
N PRO A 62 22.43 -4.26 7.76
CA PRO A 62 22.53 -4.80 6.39
C PRO A 62 21.27 -4.60 5.52
N ALA A 63 20.09 -4.52 6.12
CA ALA A 63 18.86 -4.29 5.40
C ALA A 63 18.77 -2.89 4.74
N ARG A 64 19.62 -1.94 5.14
CA ARG A 64 19.71 -0.61 4.49
C ARG A 64 20.47 -0.70 3.16
N ASP A 65 21.50 -1.53 3.11
CA ASP A 65 22.30 -1.74 1.90
C ASP A 65 21.51 -2.47 0.80
N ALA A 66 20.54 -3.29 1.21
CA ALA A 66 19.65 -4.01 0.31
C ALA A 66 18.53 -3.13 -0.29
N GLN A 67 18.33 -1.95 0.26
CA GLN A 67 17.37 -0.98 -0.26
C GLN A 67 18.13 0.11 -1.01
N ASP A 68 18.26 -0.05 -2.30
CA ASP A 68 18.88 0.96 -3.17
C ASP A 68 18.14 2.30 -3.06
N THR A 69 18.56 3.13 -2.12
CA THR A 69 17.91 4.38 -1.75
C THR A 69 18.53 5.55 -2.51
N PHE A 70 17.69 6.45 -2.98
CA PHE A 70 18.14 7.74 -3.53
C PHE A 70 18.36 8.74 -2.39
N TYR A 71 19.60 8.94 -1.95
CA TYR A 71 19.99 10.01 -1.05
C TYR A 71 20.17 11.32 -1.82
N ILE A 72 19.62 12.41 -1.28
CA ILE A 72 19.69 13.75 -1.86
C ILE A 72 20.82 14.55 -1.20
N GLN A 73 20.99 14.37 0.14
CA GLN A 73 21.99 15.08 0.93
C GLN A 73 22.52 14.15 2.03
N ASP A 74 23.84 13.95 2.05
CA ASP A 74 24.67 13.41 3.14
C ASP A 74 24.10 12.21 3.92
N ASP A 75 23.55 11.20 3.33
CA ASP A 75 22.94 10.04 4.01
C ASP A 75 21.86 10.38 5.06
N GLU A 76 21.35 11.62 5.05
CA GLU A 76 20.33 12.08 5.99
C GLU A 76 18.99 12.41 5.33
N ILE A 77 19.03 12.90 4.09
CA ILE A 77 17.83 13.25 3.32
C ILE A 77 17.75 12.39 2.07
N LEU A 78 16.61 11.78 1.85
CA LEU A 78 16.39 10.78 0.81
C LEU A 78 15.01 10.95 0.14
N LEU A 79 14.84 10.31 -1.02
CA LEU A 79 13.52 10.00 -1.54
C LEU A 79 13.01 8.74 -0.84
N ARG A 80 11.84 8.80 -0.21
CA ARG A 80 11.31 7.67 0.59
C ARG A 80 11.23 6.39 -0.22
N SER A 81 11.78 5.32 0.31
CA SER A 81 11.74 3.99 -0.31
C SER A 81 10.46 3.21 -0.02
N GLN A 82 9.62 3.74 0.85
CA GLN A 82 8.35 3.20 1.33
C GLN A 82 7.47 4.32 1.89
N THR A 83 6.18 4.06 2.09
CA THR A 83 5.28 5.04 2.74
C THR A 83 5.23 4.88 4.26
N SER A 84 5.94 3.92 4.84
CA SER A 84 6.06 3.68 6.29
C SER A 84 6.50 4.90 7.12
N PRO A 85 7.33 5.86 6.63
CA PRO A 85 7.59 7.10 7.35
C PRO A 85 6.33 7.86 7.78
N VAL A 86 5.26 7.80 6.98
CA VAL A 86 3.98 8.45 7.31
C VAL A 86 3.30 7.75 8.49
N GLN A 87 3.44 6.43 8.61
CA GLN A 87 2.96 5.67 9.77
C GLN A 87 3.68 6.15 11.04
N VAL A 88 5.01 6.29 10.99
CA VAL A 88 5.82 6.79 12.11
C VAL A 88 5.39 8.21 12.50
N ARG A 89 5.26 9.11 11.53
CA ARG A 89 4.84 10.49 11.76
C ARG A 89 3.46 10.56 12.40
N THR A 90 2.53 9.72 11.94
CA THR A 90 1.17 9.65 12.48
C THR A 90 1.17 9.13 13.92
N MET A 91 1.89 8.05 14.20
CA MET A 91 2.04 7.54 15.57
C MET A 91 2.66 8.60 16.50
N MET A 92 3.73 9.27 16.07
CA MET A 92 4.39 10.31 16.89
C MET A 92 3.48 11.52 17.15
N LYS A 93 2.58 11.86 16.23
CA LYS A 93 1.59 12.93 16.43
C LYS A 93 0.68 12.64 17.63
N TYR A 94 0.26 11.40 17.81
CA TYR A 94 -0.58 10.96 18.91
C TYR A 94 0.21 10.53 20.15
N ASN A 95 1.48 10.20 19.99
CA ASN A 95 2.43 9.92 21.08
C ASN A 95 1.88 8.96 22.16
N GLY A 96 1.27 7.86 21.74
CA GLY A 96 0.75 6.84 22.64
C GLY A 96 -0.54 7.19 23.41
N THR A 97 -1.19 8.30 23.08
CA THR A 97 -2.43 8.74 23.78
C THR A 97 -3.71 8.24 23.11
N GLU A 98 -3.68 7.98 21.82
CA GLU A 98 -4.85 7.62 21.02
C GLU A 98 -4.56 6.45 20.08
N PRO A 99 -5.56 5.65 19.67
CA PRO A 99 -5.43 4.68 18.61
C PRO A 99 -5.06 5.33 17.27
N VAL A 100 -4.40 4.57 16.39
CA VAL A 100 -4.10 4.98 15.02
C VAL A 100 -4.75 4.00 14.06
N ARG A 101 -5.51 4.50 13.10
CA ARG A 101 -6.02 3.74 11.94
C ARG A 101 -5.82 4.59 10.72
N MET A 102 -4.87 4.23 9.90
CA MET A 102 -4.54 5.01 8.70
C MET A 102 -4.12 4.16 7.53
N ILE A 103 -4.35 4.68 6.33
CA ILE A 103 -3.67 4.25 5.12
C ILE A 103 -2.94 5.43 4.49
N CYS A 104 -1.84 5.14 3.82
CA CYS A 104 -1.07 6.10 3.07
C CYS A 104 -0.77 5.53 1.68
N PRO A 105 -1.55 5.85 0.65
CA PRO A 105 -1.14 5.68 -0.72
C PRO A 105 -0.10 6.76 -1.07
N GLY A 106 0.94 6.40 -1.81
CA GLY A 106 1.92 7.40 -2.18
C GLY A 106 3.06 6.85 -3.02
N LYS A 107 3.76 7.75 -3.70
CA LYS A 107 4.94 7.44 -4.49
C LYS A 107 6.11 7.06 -3.60
N THR A 108 6.86 6.07 -4.05
CA THR A 108 8.09 5.58 -3.44
C THR A 108 9.17 5.43 -4.49
N TYR A 109 10.41 5.44 -4.06
CA TYR A 109 11.57 5.53 -4.96
C TYR A 109 12.63 4.52 -4.54
N ARG A 110 13.13 3.72 -5.49
CA ARG A 110 14.22 2.78 -5.28
C ARG A 110 15.14 2.81 -6.49
N ARG A 111 16.42 2.54 -6.29
CA ARG A 111 17.42 2.52 -7.38
C ARG A 111 17.36 1.24 -8.21
N ASP A 112 16.17 0.69 -8.39
CA ASP A 112 15.93 -0.45 -9.25
C ASP A 112 16.05 -0.04 -10.72
N ASP A 113 16.54 -0.94 -11.55
CA ASP A 113 16.50 -0.78 -13.01
C ASP A 113 15.05 -0.97 -13.50
N ASP A 114 14.65 -0.11 -14.48
CA ASP A 114 13.32 -0.20 -15.06
C ASP A 114 13.19 -1.41 -15.99
N ASP A 115 12.35 -2.35 -15.63
CA ASP A 115 11.97 -3.50 -16.46
C ASP A 115 10.45 -3.67 -16.54
N ALA A 116 9.96 -4.82 -16.99
CA ALA A 116 8.52 -5.08 -17.05
C ALA A 116 7.84 -5.21 -15.68
N THR A 117 8.60 -5.44 -14.61
CA THR A 117 8.11 -5.75 -13.26
C THR A 117 8.63 -4.81 -12.18
N HIS A 118 9.67 -4.04 -12.47
CA HIS A 118 10.31 -3.09 -11.56
C HIS A 118 10.35 -1.70 -12.17
N SER A 119 10.26 -0.68 -11.32
CA SER A 119 10.47 0.72 -11.70
C SER A 119 11.15 1.46 -10.55
N HIS A 120 12.04 2.39 -10.89
CA HIS A 120 12.69 3.27 -9.93
C HIS A 120 11.70 4.15 -9.16
N GLN A 121 10.50 4.33 -9.69
CA GLN A 121 9.36 5.01 -9.05
C GLN A 121 8.14 4.10 -9.14
N PHE A 122 7.44 3.90 -8.03
CA PHE A 122 6.19 3.14 -7.98
C PHE A 122 5.28 3.67 -6.87
N MET A 123 4.01 3.25 -6.90
CA MET A 123 3.03 3.62 -5.89
C MET A 123 2.89 2.48 -4.87
N GLN A 124 2.92 2.84 -3.60
CA GLN A 124 2.68 1.91 -2.50
C GLN A 124 1.44 2.35 -1.73
N ILE A 125 0.65 1.40 -1.23
CA ILE A 125 -0.48 1.64 -0.34
C ILE A 125 -0.15 0.90 0.95
N GLU A 126 0.22 1.63 1.99
CA GLU A 126 0.47 1.04 3.31
C GLU A 126 -0.62 1.41 4.30
N GLY A 127 -0.97 0.45 5.15
CA GLY A 127 -1.91 0.65 6.24
C GLY A 127 -1.29 0.34 7.59
N LEU A 128 -1.75 1.05 8.60
CA LEU A 128 -1.39 0.86 10.01
C LEU A 128 -2.64 0.90 10.86
N LEU A 129 -2.74 -0.06 11.77
CA LEU A 129 -3.68 -0.03 12.88
C LEU A 129 -2.92 -0.27 14.18
N VAL A 130 -3.04 0.66 15.12
CA VAL A 130 -2.52 0.53 16.49
C VAL A 130 -3.66 0.83 17.45
N ASP A 131 -4.00 -0.13 18.29
CA ASP A 131 -5.02 -0.01 19.32
C ASP A 131 -4.70 -1.01 20.45
N LYS A 132 -5.59 -1.17 21.40
CA LYS A 132 -5.47 -2.18 22.46
C LYS A 132 -5.90 -3.54 21.93
N ASP A 133 -5.19 -4.59 22.37
CA ASP A 133 -5.52 -5.99 22.10
C ASP A 133 -5.64 -6.37 20.60
N ILE A 134 -4.91 -5.67 19.74
CA ILE A 134 -4.85 -5.98 18.29
C ILE A 134 -4.04 -7.24 18.05
N SER A 135 -4.55 -8.11 17.18
CA SER A 135 -4.02 -9.43 16.89
C SER A 135 -3.74 -9.67 15.41
N LEU A 136 -3.03 -10.75 15.11
CA LEU A 136 -2.81 -11.21 13.73
C LEU A 136 -4.12 -11.58 13.00
N SER A 137 -5.18 -11.93 13.78
CA SER A 137 -6.50 -12.22 13.22
C SER A 137 -7.18 -10.95 12.70
N ASP A 138 -6.97 -9.81 13.36
CA ASP A 138 -7.49 -8.52 12.91
C ASP A 138 -6.79 -8.07 11.63
N LEU A 139 -5.46 -8.27 11.53
CA LEU A 139 -4.72 -8.07 10.29
C LEU A 139 -5.30 -8.93 9.16
N LYS A 140 -5.54 -10.22 9.44
CA LYS A 140 -6.08 -11.13 8.42
C LYS A 140 -7.46 -10.68 7.95
N GLY A 141 -8.35 -10.32 8.86
CA GLY A 141 -9.68 -9.81 8.54
C GLY A 141 -9.63 -8.55 7.66
N THR A 142 -8.77 -7.58 8.02
CA THR A 142 -8.58 -6.36 7.25
C THR A 142 -8.10 -6.64 5.82
N VAL A 143 -7.09 -7.49 5.68
CA VAL A 143 -6.54 -7.85 4.37
C VAL A 143 -7.55 -8.65 3.54
N ASP A 144 -8.32 -9.55 4.16
CA ASP A 144 -9.36 -10.33 3.49
C ASP A 144 -10.44 -9.41 2.87
N GLU A 145 -10.86 -8.36 3.56
CA GLU A 145 -11.83 -7.38 3.03
C GLU A 145 -11.27 -6.61 1.82
N ILE A 146 -10.03 -6.13 1.90
CA ILE A 146 -9.37 -5.41 0.79
C ILE A 146 -9.25 -6.34 -0.43
N VAL A 147 -8.79 -7.56 -0.24
CA VAL A 147 -8.57 -8.53 -1.32
C VAL A 147 -9.89 -8.93 -1.99
N LYS A 148 -10.94 -9.16 -1.21
CA LYS A 148 -12.26 -9.52 -1.75
C LYS A 148 -12.89 -8.41 -2.57
N GLU A 149 -12.73 -7.16 -2.14
CA GLU A 149 -13.19 -6.01 -2.91
C GLU A 149 -12.46 -5.87 -4.26
N LEU A 150 -11.15 -6.10 -4.27
CA LEU A 150 -10.34 -5.97 -5.48
C LEU A 150 -10.52 -7.12 -6.47
N PHE A 151 -10.58 -8.36 -5.97
CA PHE A 151 -10.48 -9.58 -6.79
C PHE A 151 -11.71 -10.49 -6.71
N GLY A 152 -12.72 -10.09 -5.94
CA GLY A 152 -13.98 -10.84 -5.78
C GLY A 152 -14.01 -11.75 -4.55
N SER A 153 -15.23 -12.06 -4.09
CA SER A 153 -15.50 -12.76 -2.84
C SER A 153 -15.03 -14.22 -2.79
N SER A 154 -14.72 -14.81 -3.93
CA SER A 154 -14.22 -16.19 -4.01
C SER A 154 -12.71 -16.33 -3.81
N VAL A 155 -11.98 -15.21 -3.75
CA VAL A 155 -10.54 -15.23 -3.54
C VAL A 155 -10.24 -15.47 -2.06
N GLU A 156 -9.38 -16.44 -1.80
CA GLU A 156 -8.91 -16.77 -0.45
C GLU A 156 -7.54 -16.15 -0.20
N THR A 157 -7.25 -15.77 1.03
CA THR A 157 -5.94 -15.32 1.46
C THR A 157 -5.26 -16.35 2.34
N ARG A 158 -3.94 -16.42 2.26
CA ARG A 158 -3.12 -17.14 3.22
C ARG A 158 -1.91 -16.30 3.63
N PHE A 159 -1.48 -16.49 4.85
CA PHE A 159 -0.25 -15.88 5.37
C PHE A 159 0.88 -16.91 5.32
N ARG A 160 2.03 -16.49 4.76
CA ARG A 160 3.28 -17.24 4.85
C ARG A 160 4.27 -16.49 5.75
N PRO A 161 5.01 -17.17 6.64
CA PRO A 161 6.04 -16.52 7.44
C PRO A 161 7.04 -15.75 6.56
N SER A 162 7.41 -14.55 7.01
CA SER A 162 8.42 -13.71 6.38
C SER A 162 9.21 -12.97 7.44
N TYR A 163 10.10 -12.08 7.03
CA TYR A 163 10.90 -11.27 7.95
C TYR A 163 11.04 -9.85 7.44
N TYR A 164 10.55 -8.90 8.25
CA TYR A 164 10.78 -7.48 8.08
C TYR A 164 11.20 -6.89 9.43
N GLN A 165 12.14 -5.95 9.45
CA GLN A 165 12.72 -5.40 10.67
C GLN A 165 11.70 -4.63 11.53
N PHE A 166 10.67 -4.10 10.90
CA PHE A 166 9.63 -3.27 11.54
C PHE A 166 8.37 -4.03 11.96
N THR A 167 8.32 -5.36 11.70
CA THR A 167 7.19 -6.22 12.13
C THR A 167 7.67 -7.52 12.76
N GLU A 168 6.91 -8.03 13.76
CA GLU A 168 7.15 -9.32 14.43
C GLU A 168 5.84 -9.85 15.04
N PRO A 169 5.26 -10.96 14.55
CA PRO A 169 5.67 -11.71 13.38
C PRO A 169 5.42 -10.98 12.08
N SER A 170 6.27 -11.29 11.08
CA SER A 170 6.11 -10.82 9.71
C SER A 170 5.51 -11.89 8.81
N VAL A 171 4.70 -11.48 7.85
CA VAL A 171 4.08 -12.39 6.90
C VAL A 171 4.08 -11.82 5.48
N GLU A 172 4.17 -12.70 4.51
CA GLU A 172 3.74 -12.41 3.15
C GLU A 172 2.29 -12.83 2.98
N VAL A 173 1.54 -12.01 2.27
CA VAL A 173 0.14 -12.24 1.95
C VAL A 173 0.05 -12.80 0.54
N ASP A 174 -0.43 -14.03 0.43
CA ASP A 174 -0.78 -14.64 -0.85
C ASP A 174 -2.30 -14.68 -1.02
N ILE A 175 -2.74 -14.50 -2.25
CA ILE A 175 -4.12 -14.72 -2.67
C ILE A 175 -4.22 -15.99 -3.55
N SER A 176 -5.34 -16.70 -3.45
CA SER A 176 -5.61 -17.79 -4.38
C SER A 176 -5.71 -17.25 -5.81
N CYS A 177 -5.08 -17.92 -6.75
CA CYS A 177 -5.07 -17.44 -8.13
C CYS A 177 -6.49 -17.41 -8.72
N PHE A 178 -7.00 -16.23 -8.97
CA PHE A 178 -8.34 -16.00 -9.51
C PHE A 178 -8.48 -16.49 -10.96
N ASN A 179 -7.38 -16.57 -11.72
CA ASN A 179 -7.39 -17.05 -13.11
C ASN A 179 -7.54 -18.57 -13.21
N CYS A 180 -6.85 -19.35 -12.37
CA CYS A 180 -6.86 -20.83 -12.44
C CYS A 180 -7.59 -21.47 -11.26
N HIS A 181 -8.14 -20.69 -10.33
CA HIS A 181 -8.83 -21.16 -9.13
C HIS A 181 -8.00 -22.20 -8.35
N GLY A 182 -6.71 -21.90 -8.15
CA GLY A 182 -5.79 -22.76 -7.41
C GLY A 182 -5.19 -23.94 -8.16
N LYS A 183 -5.57 -24.19 -9.43
CA LYS A 183 -5.10 -25.34 -10.21
C LYS A 183 -3.67 -25.21 -10.76
N GLY A 184 -3.13 -23.99 -10.77
CA GLY A 184 -1.86 -23.65 -11.38
C GLY A 184 -1.99 -23.13 -12.82
N CYS A 185 -1.33 -22.03 -13.14
CA CYS A 185 -1.24 -21.42 -14.47
C CYS A 185 0.02 -20.55 -14.58
N SER A 186 0.26 -19.97 -15.76
CA SER A 186 1.40 -19.07 -15.99
C SER A 186 1.42 -17.86 -15.03
N LEU A 187 0.27 -17.25 -14.77
CA LEU A 187 0.13 -16.10 -13.88
C LEU A 187 0.62 -16.39 -12.46
N CYS A 188 0.25 -17.52 -11.89
CA CYS A 188 0.70 -17.94 -10.55
C CYS A 188 1.95 -18.82 -10.58
N LYS A 189 2.64 -18.94 -11.71
CA LYS A 189 3.82 -19.81 -11.88
C LYS A 189 3.56 -21.25 -11.42
N ASN A 190 2.38 -21.77 -11.73
CA ASN A 190 1.86 -23.11 -11.39
C ASN A 190 1.72 -23.39 -9.88
N THR A 191 1.79 -22.37 -9.02
CA THR A 191 1.66 -22.55 -7.55
C THR A 191 0.20 -22.53 -7.07
N GLY A 192 -0.71 -21.97 -7.86
CA GLY A 192 -2.10 -21.70 -7.45
C GLY A 192 -2.26 -20.46 -6.56
N TRP A 193 -1.15 -19.78 -6.20
CA TRP A 193 -1.12 -18.63 -5.29
C TRP A 193 -0.28 -17.48 -5.84
N ILE A 194 -0.65 -16.26 -5.49
CA ILE A 194 0.03 -15.02 -5.94
C ILE A 194 0.31 -14.15 -4.72
N THR A 195 1.58 -13.78 -4.50
CA THR A 195 1.95 -12.83 -3.44
C THR A 195 1.55 -11.42 -3.86
N VAL A 196 0.85 -10.71 -2.98
CA VAL A 196 0.31 -9.37 -3.23
C VAL A 196 0.77 -8.32 -2.21
N ALA A 197 1.16 -8.72 -0.99
CA ALA A 197 1.53 -7.79 0.07
C ALA A 197 2.55 -8.38 1.04
N GLY A 198 3.28 -7.48 1.71
CA GLY A 198 3.95 -7.77 2.96
C GLY A 198 3.15 -7.19 4.12
N ALA A 199 3.12 -7.89 5.26
CA ALA A 199 2.38 -7.45 6.44
C ALA A 199 2.99 -8.02 7.73
N GLY A 200 2.47 -7.60 8.88
CA GLY A 200 2.86 -8.18 10.17
C GLY A 200 2.39 -7.35 11.35
N MET A 201 2.60 -7.88 12.54
CA MET A 201 2.38 -7.12 13.78
C MET A 201 3.51 -6.09 13.94
N VAL A 202 3.16 -4.88 14.33
CA VAL A 202 4.15 -3.80 14.51
C VAL A 202 5.18 -4.21 15.57
N HIS A 203 6.47 -4.12 15.20
CA HIS A 203 7.54 -4.51 16.10
C HIS A 203 7.53 -3.65 17.39
N PRO A 204 7.72 -4.22 18.60
CA PRO A 204 7.70 -3.47 19.85
C PRO A 204 8.66 -2.26 19.88
N ASN A 205 9.80 -2.34 19.20
CA ASN A 205 10.73 -1.21 19.12
C ASN A 205 10.14 -0.03 18.31
N VAL A 206 9.39 -0.31 17.23
CA VAL A 206 8.73 0.72 16.43
C VAL A 206 7.69 1.44 17.29
N LEU A 207 6.87 0.69 18.05
CA LEU A 207 5.91 1.27 19.00
C LEU A 207 6.62 2.19 20.00
N ARG A 208 7.68 1.72 20.67
CA ARG A 208 8.46 2.52 21.63
C ARG A 208 9.07 3.77 20.99
N ASN A 209 9.64 3.64 19.80
CA ASN A 209 10.24 4.77 19.07
C ASN A 209 9.21 5.86 18.75
N CYS A 210 7.94 5.49 18.64
CA CYS A 210 6.82 6.40 18.35
C CYS A 210 6.00 6.80 19.58
N GLY A 211 6.48 6.48 20.80
CA GLY A 211 5.83 6.88 22.07
C GLY A 211 4.72 5.95 22.56
N TYR A 212 4.55 4.77 21.96
CA TYR A 212 3.57 3.76 22.36
C TYR A 212 4.21 2.71 23.26
N ASP A 213 3.60 2.44 24.43
CA ASP A 213 4.04 1.35 25.31
C ASP A 213 3.55 -0.01 24.78
N PRO A 214 4.44 -0.93 24.36
CA PRO A 214 4.03 -2.23 23.85
C PRO A 214 3.35 -3.15 24.86
N ALA A 215 3.38 -2.80 26.16
CA ALA A 215 2.61 -3.52 27.17
C ALA A 215 1.12 -3.17 27.15
N VAL A 216 0.75 -2.06 26.54
CA VAL A 216 -0.62 -1.52 26.47
C VAL A 216 -1.16 -1.54 25.04
N TRP A 217 -0.30 -1.25 24.07
CA TRP A 217 -0.64 -1.07 22.67
C TRP A 217 -0.08 -2.20 21.82
N SER A 218 -0.88 -2.67 20.90
CA SER A 218 -0.48 -3.58 19.85
C SER A 218 -0.97 -3.05 18.51
N GLY A 219 -0.44 -3.56 17.42
CA GLY A 219 -0.87 -3.10 16.10
C GLY A 219 -0.34 -3.97 14.99
N PHE A 220 -0.85 -3.74 13.81
CA PHE A 220 -0.35 -4.35 12.59
C PHE A 220 -0.15 -3.32 11.49
N ALA A 221 0.71 -3.67 10.54
CA ALA A 221 0.91 -2.93 9.31
C ALA A 221 0.86 -3.86 8.10
N PHE A 222 0.46 -3.31 6.95
CA PHE A 222 0.47 -4.00 5.66
C PHE A 222 0.88 -3.03 4.56
N GLY A 223 1.42 -3.57 3.46
CA GLY A 223 1.81 -2.78 2.30
C GLY A 223 1.56 -3.52 0.98
N PHE A 224 0.83 -2.86 0.08
CA PHE A 224 0.59 -3.31 -1.29
C PHE A 224 1.35 -2.40 -2.28
N GLY A 225 1.87 -2.98 -3.36
CA GLY A 225 2.27 -2.22 -4.55
C GLY A 225 1.04 -1.95 -5.42
N ALA A 226 0.67 -0.69 -5.64
CA ALA A 226 -0.52 -0.35 -6.41
C ALA A 226 -0.45 -0.86 -7.86
N GLU A 227 0.72 -0.76 -8.49
CA GLU A 227 0.96 -1.31 -9.82
C GLU A 227 0.76 -2.81 -9.85
N ARG A 228 1.25 -3.52 -8.82
CA ARG A 228 1.10 -4.98 -8.75
C ARG A 228 -0.36 -5.39 -8.68
N LEU A 229 -1.16 -4.67 -7.89
CA LEU A 229 -2.61 -4.88 -7.81
C LEU A 229 -3.28 -4.58 -9.16
N ALA A 230 -2.93 -3.46 -9.79
CA ALA A 230 -3.47 -3.04 -11.09
C ALA A 230 -3.09 -4.01 -12.22
N MET A 231 -1.83 -4.44 -12.28
CA MET A 231 -1.35 -5.44 -13.24
C MET A 231 -2.15 -6.74 -13.14
N LEU A 232 -2.35 -7.23 -11.91
CA LEU A 232 -3.12 -8.44 -11.66
C LEU A 232 -4.61 -8.28 -12.01
N LYS A 233 -5.20 -7.14 -11.65
CA LYS A 233 -6.63 -6.90 -11.84
C LYS A 233 -7.03 -6.68 -13.29
N TYR A 234 -6.16 -6.02 -14.06
CA TYR A 234 -6.45 -5.57 -15.44
C TYR A 234 -5.62 -6.29 -16.50
N ASP A 235 -4.90 -7.35 -16.12
CA ASP A 235 -4.07 -8.16 -17.02
C ASP A 235 -3.05 -7.32 -17.81
N ILE A 236 -2.29 -6.49 -17.08
CA ILE A 236 -1.25 -5.64 -17.63
C ILE A 236 0.11 -6.28 -17.38
N ASP A 237 0.86 -6.55 -18.44
CA ASP A 237 2.11 -7.31 -18.37
C ASP A 237 3.35 -6.46 -18.06
N ASP A 238 3.26 -5.14 -18.21
CA ASP A 238 4.42 -4.24 -18.13
C ASP A 238 4.09 -3.01 -17.28
N ILE A 239 4.80 -2.87 -16.16
CA ILE A 239 4.63 -1.77 -15.19
C ILE A 239 4.84 -0.39 -15.84
N ARG A 240 5.72 -0.28 -16.84
CA ARG A 240 6.02 0.97 -17.55
C ARG A 240 4.80 1.55 -18.25
N THR A 241 3.83 0.70 -18.57
CA THR A 241 2.55 1.09 -19.18
C THR A 241 1.81 2.15 -18.37
N PHE A 242 1.91 2.13 -17.03
CA PHE A 242 1.25 3.09 -16.16
C PHE A 242 1.83 4.51 -16.26
N TYR A 243 3.09 4.64 -16.68
CA TYR A 243 3.85 5.89 -16.69
C TYR A 243 4.07 6.48 -18.08
N LEU A 244 3.84 5.71 -19.14
CA LEU A 244 3.99 6.17 -20.53
C LEU A 244 2.87 7.10 -20.99
N ASN A 245 1.79 7.20 -20.24
CA ASN A 245 0.64 8.05 -20.56
C ASN A 245 0.03 7.80 -21.96
N ASP A 246 0.06 6.56 -22.42
CA ASP A 246 -0.48 6.16 -23.72
C ASP A 246 -2.01 6.10 -23.65
N LEU A 247 -2.67 6.97 -24.43
CA LEU A 247 -4.12 7.06 -24.48
C LEU A 247 -4.81 5.74 -24.89
N ARG A 248 -4.13 4.85 -25.63
CA ARG A 248 -4.67 3.54 -25.98
C ARG A 248 -4.87 2.63 -24.77
N VAL A 249 -4.05 2.83 -23.73
CA VAL A 249 -4.15 2.11 -22.46
C VAL A 249 -5.23 2.70 -21.56
N VAL A 250 -5.36 4.04 -21.56
CA VAL A 250 -6.28 4.75 -20.65
C VAL A 250 -7.72 4.72 -21.16
N LYS A 251 -7.94 4.88 -22.48
CA LYS A 251 -9.29 4.94 -23.09
C LYS A 251 -10.23 3.77 -22.75
N PRO A 252 -9.81 2.50 -22.64
CA PRO A 252 -10.68 1.40 -22.23
C PRO A 252 -11.32 1.59 -20.84
N PHE A 253 -10.73 2.46 -20.01
CA PHE A 253 -11.19 2.76 -18.66
C PHE A 253 -11.99 4.07 -18.57
N ASP A 254 -12.33 4.67 -19.72
CA ASP A 254 -13.22 5.83 -19.76
C ASP A 254 -14.54 5.51 -19.04
N ARG A 255 -14.97 6.41 -18.19
CA ARG A 255 -16.32 6.36 -17.61
C ARG A 255 -17.30 6.52 -18.76
N LYS A 256 -18.01 5.46 -19.11
CA LYS A 256 -19.15 5.56 -20.04
C LYS A 256 -20.24 6.33 -19.31
N GLU A 257 -20.81 7.35 -20.00
CA GLU A 257 -21.98 8.07 -19.51
C GLU A 257 -23.03 7.07 -19.00
N GLY A 258 -23.39 7.16 -17.72
CA GLY A 258 -24.46 6.37 -17.12
C GLY A 258 -24.06 5.14 -16.31
N GLN A 259 -22.76 4.85 -16.08
CA GLN A 259 -22.34 3.88 -15.07
C GLN A 259 -21.97 4.61 -13.77
N HIS A 260 -22.98 4.73 -12.90
CA HIS A 260 -22.74 4.97 -11.48
C HIS A 260 -22.43 3.61 -10.86
N ASP A 261 -21.17 3.39 -10.43
CA ASP A 261 -20.78 2.29 -9.57
C ASP A 261 -21.24 2.57 -8.13
#